data_11b0f29846828348557921f82240a255
#
_entry.id   11b0f29846828348557921f82240a255
#
_cell.length_a   1.000
_cell.length_b   1.000
_cell.length_c   1.000
_cell.angle_alpha   90.00
_cell.angle_beta   90.00
_cell.angle_gamma   90.00
#
_symmetry.space_group_name_H-M   'P 1'
#
loop_
_entity.id
_entity.type
_entity.pdbx_description
1 polymer ?
#
loop_
_entity_poly.entity_id
_entity_poly.type
_entity_poly.pdbx_seq_one_letter_code
_entity_poly.pdbx_strand_id
1 'polypeptide(L)'
;MEIVLRGTHLVDIAPLWKRGDLYQVSIMRSEMVELLRDCDNKEVMVIVAGVPFRGRLKYETPKRGHPYIRIFLPKKLNVIWAKLHETAGKVKVEIIIENEGTRGDSYGKQ
;
A
#
# COMPACT_ATOMS: atom_id res chain seq x y z
N MET A 1 27.09 -9.91 -9.74
CA MET A 1 26.52 -8.72 -9.37
C MET A 1 25.13 -8.94 -8.89
N GLU A 2 24.75 -8.31 -7.89
CA GLU A 2 23.48 -8.57 -7.45
C GLU A 2 22.51 -7.58 -7.95
N ILE A 3 21.35 -8.04 -8.20
CA ILE A 3 20.30 -7.15 -8.57
C ILE A 3 19.82 -6.45 -7.34
N VAL A 4 19.93 -5.18 -7.37
CA VAL A 4 19.49 -4.43 -6.26
C VAL A 4 18.03 -4.17 -6.42
N LEU A 5 17.26 -4.75 -5.57
CA LEU A 5 15.82 -4.63 -5.70
C LEU A 5 15.27 -3.50 -4.88
N ARG A 6 16.06 -2.50 -4.59
CA ARG A 6 15.52 -1.39 -3.87
C ARG A 6 14.56 -0.65 -4.76
N GLY A 7 13.56 -0.13 -4.22
CA GLY A 7 12.60 0.62 -4.97
C GLY A 7 11.65 -0.23 -5.77
N THR A 8 11.36 -1.42 -5.31
CA THR A 8 10.34 -2.22 -5.97
C THR A 8 9.07 -1.38 -6.05
N HIS A 9 8.54 -1.26 -7.25
CA HIS A 9 7.40 -0.39 -7.51
C HIS A 9 6.26 -1.22 -8.05
N LEU A 10 5.19 -1.30 -7.28
CA LEU A 10 4.01 -2.07 -7.64
C LEU A 10 2.86 -1.11 -7.90
N VAL A 11 2.07 -1.40 -8.91
CA VAL A 11 0.96 -0.55 -9.32
C VAL A 11 -0.29 -1.41 -9.47
N ASP A 12 -1.40 -0.94 -8.96
CA ASP A 12 -2.67 -1.62 -9.10
C ASP A 12 -3.79 -0.60 -9.10
N ILE A 13 -4.95 -1.04 -9.54
CA ILE A 13 -6.18 -0.26 -9.46
C ILE A 13 -7.00 -0.91 -8.37
N ALA A 14 -7.29 -0.17 -7.34
CA ALA A 14 -7.90 -0.74 -6.15
C ALA A 14 -9.15 0.04 -5.75
N PRO A 15 -10.13 -0.66 -5.16
CA PRO A 15 -11.32 0.03 -4.66
C PRO A 15 -10.99 0.93 -3.49
N LEU A 16 -11.69 2.04 -3.43
CA LEU A 16 -11.57 3.02 -2.36
C LEU A 16 -12.82 2.90 -1.50
N TRP A 17 -12.62 2.61 -0.23
CA TRP A 17 -13.73 2.40 0.71
C TRP A 17 -13.75 3.48 1.75
N LYS A 18 -14.94 3.77 2.24
CA LYS A 18 -15.11 4.66 3.37
C LYS A 18 -15.62 3.87 4.55
N ARG A 19 -14.98 4.03 5.71
CA ARG A 19 -15.41 3.41 6.96
C ARG A 19 -15.51 4.49 8.02
N GLY A 20 -16.72 4.89 8.34
CA GLY A 20 -16.89 6.01 9.25
C GLY A 20 -16.28 7.24 8.64
N ASP A 21 -15.31 7.84 9.33
CA ASP A 21 -14.63 9.01 8.81
C ASP A 21 -13.24 8.67 8.28
N LEU A 22 -12.97 7.38 8.05
CA LEU A 22 -11.71 6.93 7.51
C LEU A 22 -11.88 6.41 6.11
N TYR A 23 -10.84 6.55 5.31
CA TYR A 23 -10.83 5.99 3.96
C TYR A 23 -9.71 4.97 3.87
N GLN A 24 -9.91 3.97 3.03
CA GLN A 24 -8.92 2.93 2.84
C GLN A 24 -8.97 2.43 1.40
N VAL A 25 -7.87 1.87 0.94
CA VAL A 25 -7.84 1.14 -0.31
C VAL A 25 -7.55 -0.31 0.01
N SER A 26 -8.08 -1.21 -0.83
CA SER A 26 -7.90 -2.65 -0.64
C SER A 26 -7.31 -3.25 -1.90
N ILE A 27 -6.10 -3.75 -1.79
CA ILE A 27 -5.44 -4.42 -2.90
C ILE A 27 -5.85 -5.87 -2.86
N MET A 28 -6.58 -6.30 -3.89
CA MET A 28 -7.16 -7.62 -3.89
C MET A 28 -6.59 -8.54 -4.97
N ARG A 29 -5.74 -8.00 -5.83
CA ARG A 29 -5.16 -8.79 -6.89
C ARG A 29 -4.18 -9.80 -6.30
N SER A 30 -4.39 -11.07 -6.57
CA SER A 30 -3.68 -12.11 -5.85
C SER A 30 -2.17 -12.03 -5.98
N GLU A 31 -1.66 -11.67 -7.17
CA GLU A 31 -0.22 -11.56 -7.33
C GLU A 31 0.37 -10.47 -6.45
N MET A 32 -0.34 -9.34 -6.35
CA MET A 32 0.12 -8.24 -5.52
C MET A 32 0.06 -8.62 -4.04
N VAL A 33 -1.01 -9.29 -3.67
CA VAL A 33 -1.19 -9.70 -2.27
C VAL A 33 -0.07 -10.65 -1.86
N GLU A 34 0.29 -11.58 -2.73
CA GLU A 34 1.37 -12.51 -2.43
C GLU A 34 2.71 -11.78 -2.30
N LEU A 35 2.96 -10.84 -3.19
CA LEU A 35 4.21 -10.09 -3.11
C LEU A 35 4.31 -9.26 -1.85
N LEU A 36 3.18 -8.73 -1.38
CA LEU A 36 3.18 -7.84 -0.24
C LEU A 36 2.95 -8.54 1.09
N ARG A 37 2.71 -9.83 1.05
CA ARG A 37 2.37 -10.58 2.24
C ARG A 37 3.42 -10.45 3.35
N ASP A 38 4.69 -10.52 2.96
CA ASP A 38 5.78 -10.45 3.93
C ASP A 38 6.03 -9.03 4.41
N CYS A 39 5.30 -8.06 3.87
CA CYS A 39 5.41 -6.69 4.29
C CYS A 39 4.28 -6.29 5.24
N ASP A 40 3.59 -7.27 5.79
CA ASP A 40 2.50 -7.00 6.72
C ASP A 40 2.99 -6.12 7.85
N ASN A 41 2.22 -5.11 8.14
CA ASN A 41 2.49 -4.18 9.24
C ASN A 41 3.69 -3.26 9.00
N LYS A 42 4.24 -3.25 7.78
CA LYS A 42 5.34 -2.36 7.46
C LYS A 42 4.83 -1.07 6.88
N GLU A 43 5.58 0.00 7.14
CA GLU A 43 5.25 1.30 6.61
C GLU A 43 6.07 1.53 5.35
N VAL A 44 5.40 1.89 4.27
CA VAL A 44 6.04 2.08 2.98
C VAL A 44 5.51 3.34 2.33
N MET A 45 6.16 3.75 1.26
CA MET A 45 5.65 4.87 0.47
C MET A 45 4.50 4.39 -0.38
N VAL A 46 3.38 5.09 -0.30
CA VAL A 46 2.18 4.76 -1.05
C VAL A 46 1.75 6.01 -1.81
N ILE A 47 1.32 5.83 -3.05
CA ILE A 47 0.82 6.93 -3.86
C ILE A 47 -0.57 6.54 -4.33
N VAL A 48 -1.58 7.27 -3.90
CA VAL A 48 -2.97 7.01 -4.26
C VAL A 48 -3.44 8.15 -5.13
N ALA A 49 -3.80 7.83 -6.39
CA ALA A 49 -4.25 8.83 -7.35
C ALA A 49 -3.28 10.00 -7.43
N GLY A 50 -1.98 9.71 -7.36
CA GLY A 50 -0.96 10.72 -7.44
C GLY A 50 -0.59 11.39 -6.14
N VAL A 51 -1.26 11.06 -5.04
CA VAL A 51 -1.00 11.69 -3.75
C VAL A 51 -0.11 10.77 -2.91
N PRO A 52 1.12 11.19 -2.59
CA PRO A 52 2.04 10.33 -1.84
C PRO A 52 1.87 10.49 -0.34
N PHE A 53 2.08 9.39 0.36
CA PHE A 53 2.10 9.40 1.82
C PHE A 53 2.79 8.12 2.29
N ARG A 54 3.14 8.09 3.57
CA ARG A 54 3.68 6.87 4.16
C ARG A 54 2.50 6.09 4.74
N GLY A 55 2.29 4.88 4.24
CA GLY A 55 1.16 4.06 4.66
C GLY A 55 1.61 2.73 5.21
N ARG A 56 0.79 2.19 6.09
CA ARG A 56 1.07 0.88 6.69
C ARG A 56 0.27 -0.18 5.98
N LEU A 57 0.94 -1.22 5.54
CA LEU A 57 0.29 -2.33 4.87
C LEU A 57 -0.26 -3.28 5.91
N LYS A 58 -1.49 -3.74 5.71
CA LYS A 58 -2.10 -4.70 6.60
C LYS A 58 -2.59 -5.88 5.79
N TYR A 59 -2.03 -7.05 6.03
CA TYR A 59 -2.44 -8.27 5.36
C TYR A 59 -3.65 -8.84 6.11
N GLU A 60 -4.77 -8.91 5.43
CA GLU A 60 -6.02 -9.36 6.04
C GLU A 60 -6.42 -10.71 5.49
N THR A 61 -6.86 -11.59 6.37
CA THR A 61 -7.32 -12.92 5.98
C THR A 61 -8.75 -13.09 6.48
N PRO A 62 -9.73 -12.64 5.70
CA PRO A 62 -11.12 -12.76 6.15
C PRO A 62 -11.55 -14.21 6.24
N LYS A 63 -12.56 -14.47 7.04
CA LYS A 63 -13.08 -15.82 7.17
C LYS A 63 -13.62 -16.33 5.85
N ARG A 64 -14.19 -15.45 5.05
CA ARG A 64 -14.67 -15.77 3.72
C ARG A 64 -13.99 -14.85 2.74
N GLY A 65 -13.74 -15.37 1.54
CA GLY A 65 -13.09 -14.61 0.51
C GLY A 65 -11.60 -14.81 0.54
N HIS A 66 -10.91 -13.99 -0.18
CA HIS A 66 -9.48 -14.13 -0.37
C HIS A 66 -8.73 -13.10 0.45
N PRO A 67 -7.48 -13.38 0.78
CA PRO A 67 -6.65 -12.39 1.47
C PRO A 67 -6.51 -11.12 0.65
N TYR A 68 -6.32 -10.01 1.33
CA TYR A 68 -6.12 -8.74 0.66
C TYR A 68 -5.22 -7.85 1.52
N ILE A 69 -4.71 -6.78 0.90
CA ILE A 69 -3.87 -5.82 1.59
C ILE A 69 -4.68 -4.55 1.80
N ARG A 70 -4.80 -4.13 3.04
CA ARG A 70 -5.53 -2.93 3.39
C ARG A 70 -4.55 -1.83 3.72
N ILE A 71 -4.82 -0.63 3.21
CA ILE A 71 -4.01 0.54 3.51
C ILE A 71 -4.94 1.66 3.92
N PHE A 72 -4.80 2.14 5.15
CA PHE A 72 -5.57 3.29 5.59
C PHE A 72 -4.96 4.56 5.02
N LEU A 73 -5.82 5.46 4.58
CA LEU A 73 -5.38 6.71 4.00
C LEU A 73 -5.32 7.78 5.09
N PRO A 74 -4.36 8.70 5.01
CA PRO A 74 -4.22 9.72 6.06
C PRO A 74 -5.47 10.55 6.21
N LYS A 75 -5.95 10.63 7.43
CA LYS A 75 -7.19 11.35 7.73
C LYS A 75 -7.08 12.82 7.41
N LYS A 76 -5.90 13.38 7.56
CA LYS A 76 -5.70 14.81 7.28
C LYS A 76 -5.91 15.15 5.81
N LEU A 77 -5.95 14.15 4.93
CA LEU A 77 -6.19 14.35 3.51
C LEU A 77 -7.60 13.93 3.11
N ASN A 78 -8.51 13.85 4.06
CA ASN A 78 -9.87 13.36 3.79
C ASN A 78 -10.61 14.17 2.73
N VAL A 79 -10.29 15.45 2.60
CA VAL A 79 -10.93 16.26 1.55
C VAL A 79 -10.64 15.66 0.17
N ILE A 80 -9.41 15.20 -0.01
CA ILE A 80 -9.01 14.58 -1.27
C ILE A 80 -9.70 13.23 -1.43
N TRP A 81 -9.67 12.41 -0.38
CA TRP A 81 -10.23 11.06 -0.45
C TRP A 81 -11.72 11.10 -0.67
N ALA A 82 -12.42 12.04 -0.05
CA ALA A 82 -13.86 12.18 -0.21
C ALA A 82 -14.20 12.48 -1.67
N LYS A 83 -13.43 13.36 -2.29
CA LYS A 83 -13.68 13.72 -3.67
C LYS A 83 -13.45 12.53 -4.59
N LEU A 84 -12.37 11.79 -4.36
CA LEU A 84 -12.09 10.61 -5.14
C LEU A 84 -13.17 9.55 -4.95
N HIS A 85 -13.63 9.39 -3.73
CA HIS A 85 -14.65 8.39 -3.43
C HIS A 85 -15.97 8.72 -4.14
N GLU A 86 -16.29 10.01 -4.25
CA GLU A 86 -17.49 10.43 -4.96
C GLU A 86 -17.39 10.20 -6.45
N THR A 87 -16.22 10.41 -7.02
CA THR A 87 -16.08 10.46 -8.46
C THR A 87 -15.55 9.17 -9.07
N ALA A 88 -14.91 8.32 -8.27
CA ALA A 88 -14.34 7.08 -8.79
C ALA A 88 -14.40 6.00 -7.73
N GLY A 89 -14.93 4.85 -8.08
CA GLY A 89 -14.98 3.73 -7.13
C GLY A 89 -13.64 3.06 -6.95
N LYS A 90 -12.75 3.19 -7.92
CA LYS A 90 -11.42 2.60 -7.88
C LYS A 90 -10.40 3.66 -8.21
N VAL A 91 -9.22 3.50 -7.64
CA VAL A 91 -8.15 4.47 -7.82
C VAL A 91 -6.85 3.75 -8.08
N LYS A 92 -5.92 4.45 -8.71
CA LYS A 92 -4.60 3.92 -8.94
C LYS A 92 -3.81 3.99 -7.63
N VAL A 93 -3.22 2.87 -7.25
CA VAL A 93 -2.41 2.77 -6.04
C VAL A 93 -1.03 2.31 -6.44
N GLU A 94 -0.01 3.04 -6.00
CA GLU A 94 1.37 2.66 -6.23
C GLU A 94 2.01 2.43 -4.89
N ILE A 95 2.77 1.36 -4.78
CA ILE A 95 3.45 0.99 -3.55
C ILE A 95 4.92 0.86 -3.87
N ILE A 96 5.74 1.61 -3.14
CA ILE A 96 7.17 1.60 -3.35
C ILE A 96 7.82 1.00 -2.12
N ILE A 97 8.45 -0.15 -2.31
CA ILE A 97 9.08 -0.88 -1.24
C ILE A 97 10.57 -0.66 -1.34
N GLU A 98 11.12 -0.05 -0.31
CA GLU A 98 12.54 0.14 -0.26
C GLU A 98 13.19 -1.11 0.26
N ASN A 99 14.24 -1.50 -0.37
CA ASN A 99 14.92 -2.70 0.01
C ASN A 99 15.88 -2.42 1.13
N GLU A 100 15.36 -2.47 2.34
CA GLU A 100 16.17 -2.13 3.47
C GLU A 100 17.19 -3.16 3.80
N GLY A 101 16.97 -4.37 3.35
CA GLY A 101 17.89 -5.43 3.66
C GLY A 101 19.27 -5.19 3.10
N THR A 102 19.36 -4.27 2.18
CA THR A 102 20.66 -3.98 1.63
C THR A 102 21.39 -2.96 2.39
N ARG A 103 20.82 -2.48 3.35
CA ARG A 103 21.43 -1.46 4.01
C ARG A 103 22.24 -1.77 5.01
N GLY A 104 22.07 -2.38 4.68
CA GLY A 104 22.57 -2.62 5.42
C GLY A 104 23.00 -2.86 5.82
N ASP A 105 22.59 -2.60 5.64
CA ASP A 105 22.99 -2.70 6.05
C ASP A 105 23.51 -2.64 6.36
N SER A 106 23.43 -2.51 6.31
CA SER A 106 23.93 -2.33 6.79
C SER A 106 24.63 -2.20 6.96
N TYR A 107 24.84 -1.99 6.95
CA TYR A 107 25.57 -1.71 7.31
C TYR A 107 25.93 -1.42 7.88
N GLY A 108 25.91 -1.37 7.94
CA GLY A 108 26.18 -0.99 8.73
C GLY A 108 26.18 -0.81 9.14
N LYS A 109 26.06 -0.63 9.21
CA LYS A 109 26.09 -0.42 9.70
C LYS A 109 26.26 -0.42 10.11
N GLN A 110 26.37 -0.33 10.05
CA GLN A 110 26.63 -0.24 10.49
C GLN A 110 26.74 -0.12 10.79
#